data_4dbdd7389df79ec380337d3fd460311c
#
_entry.id   4dbdd7389df79ec380337d3fd460311c
#
_cell.length_a   1.000
_cell.length_b   1.000
_cell.length_c   1.000
_cell.angle_alpha   90.00
_cell.angle_beta   90.00
_cell.angle_gamma   90.00
#
_symmetry.space_group_name_H-M   'P 1'
#
loop_
_entity.id
_entity.type
_entity.pdbx_description
1 polymer ?
#
loop_
_entity_poly.entity_id
_entity_poly.type
_entity_poly.pdbx_seq_one_letter_code
_entity_poly.pdbx_strand_id
1 'polypeptide(L)'
;MNIPKAVKLLLYLIILYINIEILTINIYNRQSKNSERRKYNMGSELNTKETIVRIKVLGAGGGGSNAVNRMIEDEIQNVDFIVVDTNAISAAKSKAQNIIQIGENEAKGIGAGANPEVGENSAKENAEEIAASLVNTDLLFLTAGMGGGTGTGALPVIAEMAKEMGILTIGIVTKPFKFEGKMREKKAMAGIEKLKQNVDALIVIENDKLLKINSDNVTIVDAFKQADNTLKQGIVGITDLLNTVGEINIDFADISTIISIRGLAYMGIGSAIGENALAAATRKAIDNPLTAVNINGAKGIIINIQGSKDLSLSEINSSVAIINDIVDEDANIIFGTVINEDLGDEVIVTVIATGVDEVY
;
A
#
# COMPACT_ATOMS: atom_id res chain seq x y z
N MET A 1 -35.10 47.26 -36.47
CA MET A 1 -34.88 46.08 -37.38
C MET A 1 -34.80 44.85 -36.55
N ASN A 2 -35.81 43.97 -36.58
CA ASN A 2 -35.82 42.73 -35.76
C ASN A 2 -35.00 41.63 -36.46
N ILE A 3 -33.89 41.28 -35.89
CA ILE A 3 -33.05 40.18 -36.41
C ILE A 3 -33.78 38.85 -36.15
N PRO A 4 -33.98 38.01 -37.20
CA PRO A 4 -34.66 36.72 -37.04
C PRO A 4 -33.98 35.83 -36.00
N LYS A 5 -34.76 35.05 -35.22
CA LYS A 5 -34.25 34.18 -34.16
C LYS A 5 -33.13 33.20 -34.63
N ALA A 6 -33.26 32.71 -35.88
CA ALA A 6 -32.25 31.83 -36.50
C ALA A 6 -30.88 32.52 -36.69
N VAL A 7 -30.88 33.82 -37.06
CA VAL A 7 -29.63 34.59 -37.23
C VAL A 7 -28.95 34.88 -35.86
N LYS A 8 -29.75 35.10 -34.81
CA LYS A 8 -29.20 35.24 -33.45
C LYS A 8 -28.55 33.96 -32.94
N LEU A 9 -29.17 32.81 -33.21
CA LEU A 9 -28.63 31.51 -32.83
C LEU A 9 -27.33 31.20 -33.58
N LEU A 10 -27.27 31.49 -34.87
CA LEU A 10 -26.08 31.32 -35.69
C LEU A 10 -24.90 32.20 -35.19
N LEU A 11 -25.18 33.46 -34.89
CA LEU A 11 -24.20 34.38 -34.31
C LEU A 11 -23.67 33.87 -32.94
N TYR A 12 -24.56 33.32 -32.11
CA TYR A 12 -24.16 32.75 -30.80
C TYR A 12 -23.25 31.53 -30.96
N LEU A 13 -23.56 30.63 -31.90
CA LEU A 13 -22.74 29.47 -32.20
C LEU A 13 -21.36 29.86 -32.79
N ILE A 14 -21.28 30.87 -33.62
CA ILE A 14 -20.02 31.38 -34.16
C ILE A 14 -19.16 31.99 -33.05
N ILE A 15 -19.74 32.77 -32.14
CA ILE A 15 -19.04 33.37 -31.01
C ILE A 15 -18.52 32.26 -30.07
N LEU A 16 -19.31 31.22 -29.81
CA LEU A 16 -18.94 30.09 -29.00
C LEU A 16 -17.76 29.32 -29.63
N TYR A 17 -17.82 29.07 -30.95
CA TYR A 17 -16.76 28.43 -31.70
C TYR A 17 -15.44 29.22 -31.64
N ILE A 18 -15.47 30.53 -31.86
CA ILE A 18 -14.32 31.43 -31.78
C ILE A 18 -13.71 31.41 -30.36
N ASN A 19 -14.52 31.42 -29.31
CA ASN A 19 -14.06 31.39 -27.94
C ASN A 19 -13.35 30.03 -27.61
N ILE A 20 -13.86 28.92 -28.14
CA ILE A 20 -13.22 27.60 -27.99
C ILE A 20 -11.87 27.56 -28.71
N GLU A 21 -11.77 28.10 -29.94
CA GLU A 21 -10.50 28.18 -30.67
C GLU A 21 -9.47 29.06 -29.94
N ILE A 22 -9.87 30.22 -29.44
CA ILE A 22 -9.00 31.10 -28.67
C ILE A 22 -8.50 30.42 -27.39
N LEU A 23 -9.37 29.66 -26.71
CA LEU A 23 -9.00 28.88 -25.52
C LEU A 23 -7.96 27.79 -25.86
N THR A 24 -8.16 27.10 -26.97
CA THR A 24 -7.28 26.02 -27.46
C THR A 24 -5.90 26.58 -27.84
N ILE A 25 -5.86 27.73 -28.54
CA ILE A 25 -4.62 28.41 -28.89
C ILE A 25 -3.88 28.91 -27.63
N ASN A 26 -4.61 29.42 -26.64
CA ASN A 26 -4.00 29.88 -25.39
C ASN A 26 -3.41 28.70 -24.55
N ILE A 27 -4.07 27.55 -24.55
CA ILE A 27 -3.56 26.31 -23.90
C ILE A 27 -2.31 25.84 -24.64
N TYR A 28 -2.34 25.77 -25.97
CA TYR A 28 -1.19 25.38 -26.80
C TYR A 28 0.01 26.31 -26.61
N ASN A 29 -0.19 27.63 -26.62
CA ASN A 29 0.87 28.62 -26.38
C ASN A 29 1.42 28.59 -24.95
N ARG A 30 0.59 28.24 -23.95
CA ARG A 30 1.07 28.02 -22.57
C ARG A 30 1.92 26.78 -22.46
N GLN A 31 1.57 25.69 -23.15
CA GLN A 31 2.36 24.46 -23.18
C GLN A 31 3.69 24.65 -23.93
N SER A 32 3.69 25.37 -25.08
CA SER A 32 4.91 25.64 -25.84
C SER A 32 5.87 26.57 -25.10
N LYS A 33 5.37 27.63 -24.44
CA LYS A 33 6.22 28.49 -23.58
C LYS A 33 6.80 27.76 -22.36
N ASN A 34 6.08 26.79 -21.82
CA ASN A 34 6.60 25.95 -20.74
C ASN A 34 7.65 24.96 -21.25
N SER A 35 7.54 24.45 -22.49
CA SER A 35 8.55 23.58 -23.10
C SER A 35 9.83 24.36 -23.50
N GLU A 36 9.72 25.59 -23.96
CA GLU A 36 10.86 26.47 -24.24
C GLU A 36 11.56 26.94 -22.96
N ARG A 37 10.84 27.31 -21.92
CA ARG A 37 11.44 27.60 -20.61
C ARG A 37 12.18 26.39 -20.01
N ARG A 38 11.72 25.17 -20.26
CA ARG A 38 12.45 23.95 -19.86
C ARG A 38 13.76 23.75 -20.65
N LYS A 39 13.86 24.19 -21.91
CA LYS A 39 15.08 24.08 -22.70
C LYS A 39 16.13 25.14 -22.36
N TYR A 40 15.74 26.32 -21.89
CA TYR A 40 16.68 27.42 -21.55
C TYR A 40 17.30 27.33 -20.16
N ASN A 41 16.72 26.52 -19.24
CA ASN A 41 17.26 26.27 -17.89
C ASN A 41 18.17 25.05 -17.79
N MET A 42 18.64 24.49 -18.91
CA MET A 42 19.59 23.36 -18.91
C MET A 42 21.04 23.77 -18.83
N GLY A 43 21.34 24.91 -18.18
CA GLY A 43 22.68 25.36 -17.86
C GLY A 43 22.75 25.81 -16.41
N SER A 44 23.43 25.00 -15.58
CA SER A 44 23.83 25.29 -14.19
C SER A 44 22.73 25.59 -13.18
N GLU A 45 22.15 24.51 -12.69
CA GLU A 45 21.84 24.23 -11.29
C GLU A 45 21.33 22.79 -11.29
N LEU A 46 22.07 21.87 -10.68
CA LEU A 46 21.54 20.61 -10.22
C LEU A 46 20.44 20.99 -9.20
N ASN A 47 19.23 21.26 -9.69
CA ASN A 47 18.04 21.23 -8.89
C ASN A 47 17.81 19.74 -8.56
N THR A 48 18.49 19.26 -7.55
CA THR A 48 18.07 18.09 -6.80
C THR A 48 16.73 18.43 -6.12
N LYS A 49 15.67 18.52 -6.91
CA LYS A 49 14.36 18.17 -6.38
C LYS A 49 14.48 16.67 -6.10
N GLU A 50 14.79 16.35 -4.87
CA GLU A 50 14.51 15.02 -4.33
C GLU A 50 13.09 14.67 -4.80
N THR A 51 13.00 13.68 -5.66
CA THR A 51 11.69 13.23 -6.16
C THR A 51 11.09 12.44 -5.02
N ILE A 52 10.43 13.15 -4.10
CA ILE A 52 9.76 12.53 -2.96
C ILE A 52 8.69 11.60 -3.54
N VAL A 53 8.83 10.31 -3.27
CA VAL A 53 7.85 9.28 -3.65
C VAL A 53 6.55 9.57 -2.93
N ARG A 54 5.46 9.71 -3.67
CA ARG A 54 4.14 9.99 -3.10
C ARG A 54 3.46 8.68 -2.73
N ILE A 55 3.46 8.40 -1.44
CA ILE A 55 2.93 7.17 -0.86
C ILE A 55 1.54 7.44 -0.30
N LYS A 56 0.58 6.59 -0.66
CA LYS A 56 -0.75 6.60 -0.03
C LYS A 56 -1.09 5.25 0.57
N VAL A 57 -1.78 5.28 1.69
CA VAL A 57 -2.34 4.10 2.36
C VAL A 57 -3.86 4.24 2.37
N LEU A 58 -4.54 3.30 1.73
CA LEU A 58 -5.99 3.24 1.71
C LEU A 58 -6.49 2.05 2.53
N GLY A 59 -7.20 2.35 3.61
CA GLY A 59 -7.88 1.37 4.45
C GLY A 59 -9.34 1.24 4.11
N ALA A 60 -9.82 0.01 3.81
CA ALA A 60 -11.22 -0.24 3.47
C ALA A 60 -11.96 -1.00 4.56
N GLY A 61 -13.13 -0.47 4.95
CA GLY A 61 -13.98 -1.01 6.00
C GLY A 61 -13.36 -0.94 7.40
N GLY A 62 -14.02 -1.48 8.41
CA GLY A 62 -13.61 -1.33 9.80
C GLY A 62 -12.19 -1.81 10.11
N GLY A 63 -11.76 -2.96 9.58
CA GLY A 63 -10.39 -3.46 9.79
C GLY A 63 -9.33 -2.56 9.17
N GLY A 64 -9.52 -2.14 7.91
CA GLY A 64 -8.63 -1.21 7.24
C GLY A 64 -8.58 0.16 7.91
N SER A 65 -9.74 0.69 8.33
CA SER A 65 -9.83 1.96 9.07
C SER A 65 -9.10 1.91 10.40
N ASN A 66 -9.18 0.79 11.13
CA ASN A 66 -8.46 0.63 12.40
C ASN A 66 -6.94 0.59 12.18
N ALA A 67 -6.47 -0.14 11.16
CA ALA A 67 -5.05 -0.17 10.82
C ALA A 67 -4.52 1.22 10.47
N VAL A 68 -5.25 1.97 9.62
CA VAL A 68 -4.92 3.35 9.26
C VAL A 68 -4.89 4.27 10.49
N ASN A 69 -5.90 4.19 11.36
CA ASN A 69 -5.94 5.02 12.57
C ASN A 69 -4.72 4.79 13.47
N ARG A 70 -4.25 3.54 13.59
CA ARG A 70 -3.03 3.23 14.36
C ARG A 70 -1.78 3.79 13.71
N MET A 71 -1.69 3.73 12.38
CA MET A 71 -0.56 4.32 11.65
C MET A 71 -0.47 5.83 11.88
N ILE A 72 -1.62 6.51 11.92
CA ILE A 72 -1.71 7.95 12.21
C ILE A 72 -1.35 8.23 13.68
N GLU A 73 -1.81 7.38 14.62
CA GLU A 73 -1.47 7.50 16.05
C GLU A 73 0.03 7.31 16.32
N ASP A 74 0.69 6.50 15.52
CA ASP A 74 2.14 6.26 15.59
C ASP A 74 2.94 7.28 14.74
N GLU A 75 2.30 8.33 14.24
CA GLU A 75 2.91 9.47 13.54
C GLU A 75 3.79 9.09 12.34
N ILE A 76 3.37 8.09 11.55
CA ILE A 76 4.10 7.69 10.33
C ILE A 76 4.18 8.89 9.37
N GLN A 77 5.41 9.26 8.98
CA GLN A 77 5.70 10.45 8.18
C GLN A 77 5.66 10.17 6.67
N ASN A 78 5.41 11.22 5.89
CA ASN A 78 5.46 11.21 4.41
C ASN A 78 4.50 10.20 3.75
N VAL A 79 3.35 9.95 4.38
CA VAL A 79 2.30 9.06 3.89
C VAL A 79 0.95 9.76 3.98
N ASP A 80 0.19 9.76 2.91
CA ASP A 80 -1.19 10.24 2.89
C ASP A 80 -2.14 9.08 3.23
N PHE A 81 -3.06 9.31 4.15
CA PHE A 81 -4.00 8.29 4.60
C PHE A 81 -5.40 8.52 4.05
N ILE A 82 -5.99 7.46 3.47
CA ILE A 82 -7.35 7.43 2.93
C ILE A 82 -8.12 6.32 3.64
N VAL A 83 -9.35 6.60 4.04
CA VAL A 83 -10.28 5.59 4.55
C VAL A 83 -11.53 5.55 3.70
N VAL A 84 -11.92 4.34 3.32
CA VAL A 84 -13.14 4.07 2.55
C VAL A 84 -14.05 3.15 3.36
N ASP A 85 -15.27 3.59 3.68
CA ASP A 85 -16.21 2.75 4.42
C ASP A 85 -17.66 2.96 3.92
N THR A 86 -18.45 1.89 3.96
CA THR A 86 -19.90 1.91 3.70
C THR A 86 -20.71 2.32 4.93
N ASN A 87 -20.10 2.36 6.11
CA ASN A 87 -20.74 2.73 7.36
C ASN A 87 -20.35 4.15 7.77
N ALA A 88 -21.30 5.07 7.75
CA ALA A 88 -21.09 6.48 8.08
C ALA A 88 -20.52 6.71 9.49
N ILE A 89 -20.96 5.92 10.48
CA ILE A 89 -20.49 6.05 11.86
C ILE A 89 -19.04 5.57 11.99
N SER A 90 -18.69 4.50 11.28
CA SER A 90 -17.33 3.98 11.22
C SER A 90 -16.40 4.96 10.52
N ALA A 91 -16.80 5.45 9.36
CA ALA A 91 -16.07 6.46 8.59
C ALA A 91 -15.78 7.72 9.43
N ALA A 92 -16.80 8.26 10.11
CA ALA A 92 -16.67 9.48 10.94
C ALA A 92 -15.70 9.31 12.12
N LYS A 93 -15.34 8.10 12.54
CA LYS A 93 -14.36 7.84 13.61
C LYS A 93 -12.93 7.78 13.10
N SER A 94 -12.73 7.80 11.79
CA SER A 94 -11.40 7.75 11.22
C SER A 94 -10.62 9.04 11.48
N LYS A 95 -9.30 8.89 11.66
CA LYS A 95 -8.33 9.98 11.81
C LYS A 95 -7.66 10.35 10.50
N ALA A 96 -7.99 9.65 9.41
CA ALA A 96 -7.40 9.88 8.09
C ALA A 96 -7.70 11.30 7.56
N GLN A 97 -6.77 11.86 6.79
CA GLN A 97 -6.95 13.16 6.14
C GLN A 97 -8.06 13.13 5.09
N ASN A 98 -8.22 11.96 4.43
CA ASN A 98 -9.25 11.77 3.41
C ASN A 98 -10.15 10.60 3.81
N ILE A 99 -11.44 10.88 3.97
CA ILE A 99 -12.45 9.89 4.37
C ILE A 99 -13.54 9.88 3.32
N ILE A 100 -13.74 8.73 2.67
CA ILE A 100 -14.73 8.55 1.62
C ILE A 100 -15.79 7.57 2.12
N GLN A 101 -16.99 8.07 2.37
CA GLN A 101 -18.14 7.22 2.60
C GLN A 101 -18.65 6.75 1.25
N ILE A 102 -18.70 5.45 1.01
CA ILE A 102 -19.15 4.86 -0.26
C ILE A 102 -20.52 4.20 -0.13
N GLY A 103 -21.26 4.14 -1.24
CA GLY A 103 -22.51 3.42 -1.36
C GLY A 103 -23.69 4.14 -0.68
N GLU A 104 -23.90 5.42 -0.99
CA GLU A 104 -25.06 6.17 -0.47
C GLU A 104 -26.39 5.49 -0.83
N ASN A 105 -26.52 4.96 -2.05
CA ASN A 105 -27.72 4.25 -2.51
C ASN A 105 -27.67 2.77 -2.13
N GLU A 106 -26.53 2.11 -2.28
CA GLU A 106 -26.36 0.67 -2.08
C GLU A 106 -26.33 0.29 -0.60
N ALA A 107 -25.45 0.91 0.19
CA ALA A 107 -25.26 0.61 1.62
C ALA A 107 -26.02 1.56 2.56
N LYS A 108 -26.51 2.72 2.07
CA LYS A 108 -27.31 3.71 2.82
C LYS A 108 -26.67 4.18 4.11
N GLY A 109 -25.33 4.19 4.18
CA GLY A 109 -24.56 4.59 5.36
C GLY A 109 -24.65 3.64 6.57
N ILE A 110 -25.34 2.52 6.45
CA ILE A 110 -25.48 1.54 7.54
C ILE A 110 -24.46 0.40 7.48
N GLY A 111 -23.66 0.35 6.41
CA GLY A 111 -22.64 -0.65 6.20
C GLY A 111 -23.08 -1.76 5.23
N ALA A 112 -22.12 -2.56 4.78
CA ALA A 112 -22.33 -3.61 3.78
C ALA A 112 -22.95 -4.90 4.34
N GLY A 113 -23.28 -4.98 5.61
CA GLY A 113 -23.95 -6.14 6.21
C GLY A 113 -23.19 -7.47 6.04
N ALA A 114 -21.86 -7.43 6.05
CA ALA A 114 -20.99 -8.57 5.75
C ALA A 114 -21.25 -9.20 4.36
N ASN A 115 -21.81 -8.45 3.41
CA ASN A 115 -21.99 -8.85 2.02
C ASN A 115 -20.94 -8.17 1.11
N PRO A 116 -19.97 -8.94 0.54
CA PRO A 116 -18.96 -8.36 -0.35
C PRO A 116 -19.53 -7.73 -1.63
N GLU A 117 -20.66 -8.20 -2.15
CA GLU A 117 -21.30 -7.64 -3.33
C GLU A 117 -21.77 -6.19 -3.08
N VAL A 118 -22.33 -5.93 -1.88
CA VAL A 118 -22.68 -4.55 -1.47
C VAL A 118 -21.43 -3.67 -1.39
N GLY A 119 -20.32 -4.18 -0.84
CA GLY A 119 -19.04 -3.47 -0.81
C GLY A 119 -18.49 -3.16 -2.21
N GLU A 120 -18.56 -4.13 -3.12
CA GLU A 120 -18.14 -4.00 -4.52
C GLU A 120 -18.99 -2.94 -5.25
N ASN A 121 -20.32 -3.03 -5.15
CA ASN A 121 -21.22 -2.08 -5.78
C ASN A 121 -21.07 -0.66 -5.21
N SER A 122 -20.88 -0.55 -3.89
CA SER A 122 -20.62 0.74 -3.24
C SER A 122 -19.33 1.40 -3.75
N ALA A 123 -18.26 0.63 -3.97
CA ALA A 123 -17.03 1.17 -4.53
C ALA A 123 -17.20 1.62 -6.00
N LYS A 124 -17.99 0.87 -6.79
CA LYS A 124 -18.33 1.25 -8.17
C LYS A 124 -19.21 2.50 -8.21
N GLU A 125 -20.14 2.67 -7.27
CA GLU A 125 -20.98 3.86 -7.15
C GLU A 125 -20.15 5.13 -6.94
N ASN A 126 -19.07 5.05 -6.13
CA ASN A 126 -18.19 6.17 -5.82
C ASN A 126 -16.85 6.12 -6.58
N ALA A 127 -16.80 5.49 -7.76
CA ALA A 127 -15.57 5.28 -8.52
C ALA A 127 -14.80 6.58 -8.82
N GLU A 128 -15.51 7.64 -9.23
CA GLU A 128 -14.90 8.94 -9.56
C GLU A 128 -14.24 9.59 -8.33
N GLU A 129 -14.88 9.55 -7.17
CA GLU A 129 -14.38 10.12 -5.93
C GLU A 129 -13.14 9.35 -5.43
N ILE A 130 -13.20 8.01 -5.48
CA ILE A 130 -12.07 7.15 -5.16
C ILE A 130 -10.91 7.43 -6.11
N ALA A 131 -11.13 7.43 -7.42
CA ALA A 131 -10.09 7.72 -8.41
C ALA A 131 -9.47 9.11 -8.21
N ALA A 132 -10.27 10.14 -7.91
CA ALA A 132 -9.78 11.48 -7.60
C ALA A 132 -8.85 11.49 -6.37
N SER A 133 -9.13 10.67 -5.35
CA SER A 133 -8.29 10.54 -4.16
C SER A 133 -6.93 9.87 -4.44
N LEU A 134 -6.84 9.06 -5.50
CA LEU A 134 -5.63 8.36 -5.92
C LEU A 134 -4.74 9.17 -6.88
N VAL A 135 -5.17 10.32 -7.36
CA VAL A 135 -4.35 11.17 -8.24
C VAL A 135 -3.04 11.56 -7.56
N ASN A 136 -1.96 11.61 -8.34
CA ASN A 136 -0.60 11.92 -7.86
C ASN A 136 -0.09 10.91 -6.82
N THR A 137 -0.31 9.62 -7.02
CA THR A 137 0.22 8.53 -6.20
C THR A 137 1.26 7.75 -7.00
N ASP A 138 2.41 7.50 -6.43
CA ASP A 138 3.46 6.67 -7.03
C ASP A 138 3.39 5.23 -6.45
N LEU A 139 3.11 5.11 -5.14
CA LEU A 139 2.93 3.84 -4.43
C LEU A 139 1.65 3.85 -3.60
N LEU A 140 0.80 2.87 -3.81
CA LEU A 140 -0.45 2.68 -3.07
C LEU A 140 -0.41 1.39 -2.25
N PHE A 141 -0.62 1.54 -0.95
CA PHE A 141 -0.93 0.41 -0.08
C PHE A 141 -2.44 0.28 0.10
N LEU A 142 -2.95 -0.92 -0.14
CA LEU A 142 -4.34 -1.28 0.11
C LEU A 142 -4.44 -2.20 1.31
N THR A 143 -5.21 -1.84 2.32
CA THR A 143 -5.34 -2.66 3.53
C THR A 143 -6.78 -2.88 3.97
N ALA A 144 -7.09 -4.10 4.36
CA ALA A 144 -8.38 -4.49 4.96
C ALA A 144 -8.30 -5.81 5.73
N GLY A 145 -9.25 -5.99 6.65
CA GLY A 145 -9.62 -7.32 7.15
C GLY A 145 -10.58 -7.98 6.19
N MET A 146 -10.14 -9.07 5.55
CA MET A 146 -10.96 -9.79 4.58
C MET A 146 -12.02 -10.66 5.27
N GLY A 147 -13.11 -10.94 4.55
CA GLY A 147 -14.24 -11.75 5.05
C GLY A 147 -15.44 -10.92 5.52
N GLY A 148 -15.29 -9.60 5.65
CA GLY A 148 -16.40 -8.66 5.83
C GLY A 148 -17.09 -8.30 4.51
N GLY A 149 -17.89 -7.24 4.51
CA GLY A 149 -18.52 -6.72 3.30
C GLY A 149 -17.69 -5.68 2.59
N THR A 150 -17.43 -4.54 3.25
CA THR A 150 -16.78 -3.38 2.65
C THR A 150 -15.37 -3.69 2.15
N GLY A 151 -14.45 -4.10 3.02
CA GLY A 151 -13.05 -4.36 2.63
C GLY A 151 -12.93 -5.46 1.58
N THR A 152 -13.67 -6.56 1.75
CA THR A 152 -13.63 -7.71 0.84
C THR A 152 -14.15 -7.38 -0.55
N GLY A 153 -15.19 -6.53 -0.63
CA GLY A 153 -15.80 -6.15 -1.91
C GLY A 153 -15.16 -4.95 -2.57
N ALA A 154 -14.86 -3.91 -1.79
CA ALA A 154 -14.36 -2.64 -2.34
C ALA A 154 -12.88 -2.70 -2.77
N LEU A 155 -12.00 -3.39 -2.00
CA LEU A 155 -10.56 -3.40 -2.33
C LEU A 155 -10.23 -3.91 -3.72
N PRO A 156 -10.83 -5.00 -4.25
CA PRO A 156 -10.55 -5.44 -5.62
C PRO A 156 -10.90 -4.39 -6.67
N VAL A 157 -12.00 -3.65 -6.47
CA VAL A 157 -12.44 -2.56 -7.38
C VAL A 157 -11.45 -1.38 -7.32
N ILE A 158 -11.03 -1.01 -6.12
CA ILE A 158 -10.06 0.08 -5.92
C ILE A 158 -8.69 -0.30 -6.51
N ALA A 159 -8.28 -1.56 -6.36
CA ALA A 159 -7.04 -2.07 -6.95
C ALA A 159 -7.08 -2.06 -8.49
N GLU A 160 -8.23 -2.38 -9.09
CA GLU A 160 -8.44 -2.30 -10.53
C GLU A 160 -8.28 -0.84 -11.03
N MET A 161 -8.90 0.13 -10.35
CA MET A 161 -8.74 1.55 -10.67
C MET A 161 -7.28 2.01 -10.55
N ALA A 162 -6.58 1.62 -9.48
CA ALA A 162 -5.17 1.96 -9.27
C ALA A 162 -4.29 1.38 -10.39
N LYS A 163 -4.54 0.15 -10.80
CA LYS A 163 -3.86 -0.53 -11.91
C LYS A 163 -4.09 0.19 -13.25
N GLU A 164 -5.33 0.60 -13.55
CA GLU A 164 -5.66 1.39 -14.74
C GLU A 164 -4.97 2.76 -14.74
N MET A 165 -4.75 3.34 -13.56
CA MET A 165 -4.01 4.60 -13.39
C MET A 165 -2.48 4.40 -13.44
N GLY A 166 -1.98 3.18 -13.52
CA GLY A 166 -0.54 2.85 -13.54
C GLY A 166 0.15 3.07 -12.20
N ILE A 167 -0.57 2.97 -11.09
CA ILE A 167 -0.04 3.14 -9.74
C ILE A 167 0.52 1.81 -9.24
N LEU A 168 1.78 1.78 -8.77
CA LEU A 168 2.33 0.60 -8.12
C LEU A 168 1.53 0.29 -6.86
N THR A 169 0.91 -0.91 -6.81
CA THR A 169 -0.07 -1.22 -5.78
C THR A 169 0.30 -2.49 -5.01
N ILE A 170 0.39 -2.35 -3.69
CA ILE A 170 0.65 -3.46 -2.75
C ILE A 170 -0.58 -3.69 -1.88
N GLY A 171 -1.14 -4.88 -1.94
CA GLY A 171 -2.18 -5.31 -1.03
C GLY A 171 -1.59 -5.93 0.23
N ILE A 172 -1.97 -5.45 1.42
CA ILE A 172 -1.62 -6.08 2.69
C ILE A 172 -2.91 -6.31 3.46
N VAL A 173 -3.36 -7.56 3.53
CA VAL A 173 -4.67 -7.90 4.07
C VAL A 173 -4.60 -9.03 5.08
N THR A 174 -5.59 -9.11 5.97
CA THR A 174 -5.68 -10.19 6.94
C THR A 174 -6.78 -11.18 6.59
N LYS A 175 -6.54 -12.49 6.80
CA LYS A 175 -7.56 -13.52 6.85
C LYS A 175 -8.22 -13.53 8.23
N PRO A 176 -9.55 -13.78 8.31
CA PRO A 176 -10.24 -13.81 9.59
C PRO A 176 -9.71 -14.92 10.49
N PHE A 177 -9.86 -14.75 11.80
CA PHE A 177 -9.65 -15.82 12.77
C PHE A 177 -10.67 -16.95 12.56
N LYS A 178 -10.29 -18.18 12.88
CA LYS A 178 -11.20 -19.36 12.79
C LYS A 178 -12.48 -19.22 13.61
N PHE A 179 -12.40 -18.53 14.77
CA PHE A 179 -13.57 -18.29 15.60
C PHE A 179 -14.61 -17.35 14.94
N GLU A 180 -14.21 -16.57 13.91
CA GLU A 180 -15.13 -15.72 13.15
C GLU A 180 -16.01 -16.52 12.16
N GLY A 181 -15.69 -17.78 11.94
CA GLY A 181 -16.53 -18.76 11.25
C GLY A 181 -16.20 -18.97 9.77
N LYS A 182 -16.51 -20.19 9.29
CA LYS A 182 -16.18 -20.67 7.94
C LYS A 182 -16.75 -19.81 6.80
N MET A 183 -17.93 -19.21 7.00
CA MET A 183 -18.54 -18.36 5.96
C MET A 183 -17.72 -17.09 5.74
N ARG A 184 -17.14 -16.54 6.82
CA ARG A 184 -16.29 -15.35 6.76
C ARG A 184 -14.97 -15.69 6.07
N GLU A 185 -14.39 -16.84 6.39
CA GLU A 185 -13.19 -17.36 5.72
C GLU A 185 -13.42 -17.57 4.21
N LYS A 186 -14.55 -18.21 3.82
CA LYS A 186 -14.90 -18.40 2.39
C LYS A 186 -15.01 -17.08 1.63
N LYS A 187 -15.64 -16.07 2.23
CA LYS A 187 -15.73 -14.73 1.63
C LYS A 187 -14.33 -14.07 1.51
N ALA A 188 -13.50 -14.23 2.55
CA ALA A 188 -12.14 -13.73 2.55
C ALA A 188 -11.33 -14.31 1.39
N MET A 189 -11.33 -15.63 1.22
CA MET A 189 -10.62 -16.29 0.13
C MET A 189 -11.09 -15.82 -1.25
N ALA A 190 -12.39 -15.71 -1.47
CA ALA A 190 -12.92 -15.20 -2.73
C ALA A 190 -12.50 -13.74 -3.02
N GLY A 191 -12.46 -12.90 -1.99
CA GLY A 191 -12.00 -11.51 -2.12
C GLY A 191 -10.51 -11.40 -2.35
N ILE A 192 -9.70 -12.23 -1.69
CA ILE A 192 -8.25 -12.32 -1.87
C ILE A 192 -7.91 -12.71 -3.32
N GLU A 193 -8.59 -13.70 -3.88
CA GLU A 193 -8.39 -14.11 -5.28
C GLU A 193 -8.71 -13.00 -6.28
N LYS A 194 -9.78 -12.24 -6.06
CA LYS A 194 -10.11 -11.07 -6.87
C LYS A 194 -9.06 -9.96 -6.74
N LEU A 195 -8.60 -9.70 -5.50
CA LEU A 195 -7.60 -8.66 -5.21
C LEU A 195 -6.26 -8.98 -5.87
N LYS A 196 -5.81 -10.25 -5.78
CA LYS A 196 -4.55 -10.76 -6.35
C LYS A 196 -4.39 -10.44 -7.85
N GLN A 197 -5.49 -10.42 -8.60
CA GLN A 197 -5.47 -10.13 -10.05
C GLN A 197 -5.16 -8.66 -10.38
N ASN A 198 -5.36 -7.76 -9.41
CA ASN A 198 -5.35 -6.31 -9.62
C ASN A 198 -4.23 -5.57 -8.86
N VAL A 199 -3.50 -6.23 -7.97
CA VAL A 199 -2.34 -5.67 -7.28
C VAL A 199 -1.04 -6.20 -7.88
N ASP A 200 0.06 -5.48 -7.67
CA ASP A 200 1.39 -5.93 -8.11
C ASP A 200 1.99 -6.91 -7.10
N ALA A 201 1.77 -6.71 -5.81
CA ALA A 201 2.10 -7.70 -4.77
C ALA A 201 0.97 -7.82 -3.76
N LEU A 202 0.72 -9.03 -3.26
CA LEU A 202 -0.30 -9.31 -2.24
C LEU A 202 0.29 -10.08 -1.05
N ILE A 203 0.32 -9.42 0.09
CA ILE A 203 0.70 -9.99 1.37
C ILE A 203 -0.57 -10.38 2.12
N VAL A 204 -0.69 -11.66 2.43
CA VAL A 204 -1.85 -12.20 3.14
C VAL A 204 -1.40 -12.69 4.52
N ILE A 205 -1.89 -12.02 5.56
CA ILE A 205 -1.61 -12.33 6.97
C ILE A 205 -2.68 -13.28 7.49
N GLU A 206 -2.26 -14.39 8.07
CA GLU A 206 -3.17 -15.35 8.70
C GLU A 206 -3.34 -15.04 10.18
N ASN A 207 -4.46 -14.40 10.57
CA ASN A 207 -4.70 -14.00 11.96
C ASN A 207 -4.57 -15.14 12.98
N ASP A 208 -4.93 -16.38 12.61
CA ASP A 208 -4.74 -17.55 13.50
C ASP A 208 -3.28 -17.82 13.88
N LYS A 209 -2.33 -17.42 13.04
CA LYS A 209 -0.90 -17.58 13.33
C LYS A 209 -0.44 -16.61 14.40
N LEU A 210 -1.08 -15.44 14.52
CA LEU A 210 -0.82 -14.46 15.58
C LEU A 210 -1.09 -15.05 16.98
N LEU A 211 -2.09 -15.92 17.10
CA LEU A 211 -2.42 -16.57 18.37
C LEU A 211 -1.35 -17.57 18.82
N LYS A 212 -0.51 -18.08 17.91
CA LYS A 212 0.54 -19.06 18.23
C LYS A 212 1.80 -18.41 18.78
N ILE A 213 2.02 -17.13 18.51
CA ILE A 213 3.22 -16.38 18.91
C ILE A 213 3.11 -15.92 20.36
N ASN A 214 1.90 -15.74 20.85
CA ASN A 214 1.63 -15.23 22.19
C ASN A 214 1.19 -16.33 23.16
N SER A 215 1.49 -16.13 24.44
CA SER A 215 1.08 -17.00 25.55
C SER A 215 -0.45 -17.16 25.64
N ASP A 216 -0.90 -18.26 26.21
CA ASP A 216 -2.29 -18.79 26.26
C ASP A 216 -3.43 -17.87 26.74
N ASN A 217 -3.18 -16.59 27.02
CA ASN A 217 -4.16 -15.65 27.60
C ASN A 217 -4.36 -14.35 26.78
N VAL A 218 -4.32 -14.44 25.43
CA VAL A 218 -4.57 -13.26 24.56
C VAL A 218 -6.06 -12.93 24.55
N THR A 219 -6.43 -11.69 24.88
CA THR A 219 -7.82 -11.25 24.73
C THR A 219 -8.19 -11.05 23.26
N ILE A 220 -9.50 -11.12 22.93
CA ILE A 220 -9.98 -10.84 21.56
C ILE A 220 -9.51 -9.43 21.09
N VAL A 221 -9.56 -8.45 21.99
CA VAL A 221 -9.13 -7.08 21.67
C VAL A 221 -7.65 -7.04 21.34
N ASP A 222 -6.81 -7.74 22.09
CA ASP A 222 -5.37 -7.78 21.84
C ASP A 222 -5.02 -8.55 20.56
N ALA A 223 -5.76 -9.61 20.25
CA ALA A 223 -5.61 -10.34 19.00
C ALA A 223 -5.88 -9.46 17.77
N PHE A 224 -6.97 -8.67 17.77
CA PHE A 224 -7.23 -7.71 16.70
C PHE A 224 -6.20 -6.57 16.66
N LYS A 225 -5.79 -6.06 17.83
CA LYS A 225 -4.71 -5.05 17.89
C LYS A 225 -3.43 -5.58 17.24
N GLN A 226 -3.11 -6.83 17.45
CA GLN A 226 -1.93 -7.45 16.89
C GLN A 226 -2.03 -7.62 15.36
N ALA A 227 -3.22 -8.00 14.85
CA ALA A 227 -3.47 -8.03 13.42
C ALA A 227 -3.28 -6.65 12.77
N ASP A 228 -3.84 -5.60 13.39
CA ASP A 228 -3.67 -4.21 12.92
C ASP A 228 -2.20 -3.78 12.96
N ASN A 229 -1.45 -4.13 14.03
CA ASN A 229 -0.02 -3.84 14.15
C ASN A 229 0.80 -4.54 13.08
N THR A 230 0.45 -5.78 12.72
CA THR A 230 1.16 -6.52 11.66
C THR A 230 0.92 -5.88 10.29
N LEU A 231 -0.31 -5.42 10.01
CA LEU A 231 -0.60 -4.62 8.81
C LEU A 231 0.25 -3.35 8.77
N LYS A 232 0.32 -2.62 9.89
CA LYS A 232 1.15 -1.44 10.04
C LYS A 232 2.63 -1.75 9.76
N GLN A 233 3.19 -2.75 10.44
CA GLN A 233 4.60 -3.13 10.29
C GLN A 233 4.97 -3.46 8.83
N GLY A 234 4.04 -4.10 8.08
CA GLY A 234 4.23 -4.37 6.67
C GLY A 234 4.36 -3.11 5.82
N ILE A 235 3.55 -2.10 6.10
CA ILE A 235 3.60 -0.81 5.40
C ILE A 235 4.84 -0.03 5.82
N VAL A 236 5.12 0.08 7.12
CA VAL A 236 6.28 0.78 7.68
C VAL A 236 7.58 0.20 7.15
N GLY A 237 7.71 -1.14 7.07
CA GLY A 237 8.90 -1.80 6.57
C GLY A 237 9.29 -1.42 5.14
N ILE A 238 8.33 -1.00 4.31
CA ILE A 238 8.60 -0.51 2.95
C ILE A 238 8.75 1.01 2.93
N THR A 239 7.90 1.73 3.66
CA THR A 239 7.91 3.20 3.66
C THR A 239 9.18 3.77 4.27
N ASP A 240 9.72 3.13 5.30
CA ASP A 240 10.97 3.55 5.93
C ASP A 240 12.16 3.48 4.96
N LEU A 241 12.21 2.45 4.10
CA LEU A 241 13.25 2.35 3.06
C LEU A 241 13.20 3.48 2.03
N LEU A 242 12.01 4.03 1.77
CA LEU A 242 11.81 5.11 0.80
C LEU A 242 11.94 6.51 1.41
N ASN A 243 11.62 6.65 2.68
CA ASN A 243 11.51 7.93 3.36
C ASN A 243 12.72 8.28 4.23
N THR A 244 13.51 7.29 4.63
CA THR A 244 14.63 7.48 5.55
C THR A 244 15.95 7.42 4.80
N VAL A 245 16.80 8.44 4.99
CA VAL A 245 18.16 8.43 4.47
C VAL A 245 19.00 7.53 5.37
N GLY A 246 19.37 6.35 4.87
CA GLY A 246 20.27 5.40 5.54
C GLY A 246 21.69 5.49 4.98
N GLU A 247 22.60 4.63 5.48
CA GLU A 247 23.94 4.47 4.89
C GLU A 247 23.86 3.77 3.51
N ILE A 248 22.87 2.88 3.35
CA ILE A 248 22.57 2.19 2.09
C ILE A 248 21.10 2.48 1.75
N ASN A 249 20.90 3.34 0.75
CA ASN A 249 19.58 3.74 0.32
C ASN A 249 19.09 2.85 -0.83
N ILE A 250 17.82 2.52 -0.80
CA ILE A 250 17.11 1.84 -1.88
C ILE A 250 16.27 2.90 -2.61
N ASP A 251 16.37 2.96 -3.93
CA ASP A 251 15.52 3.86 -4.70
C ASP A 251 14.15 3.22 -5.03
N PHE A 252 13.19 4.06 -5.42
CA PHE A 252 11.84 3.60 -5.76
C PHE A 252 11.82 2.68 -6.98
N ALA A 253 12.77 2.84 -7.92
CA ALA A 253 12.84 2.01 -9.12
C ALA A 253 13.24 0.57 -8.76
N ASP A 254 14.13 0.40 -7.78
CA ASP A 254 14.53 -0.90 -7.27
C ASP A 254 13.35 -1.62 -6.59
N ILE A 255 12.66 -0.93 -5.68
CA ILE A 255 11.45 -1.47 -5.03
C ILE A 255 10.38 -1.83 -6.07
N SER A 256 10.15 -0.94 -7.03
CA SER A 256 9.18 -1.18 -8.10
C SER A 256 9.52 -2.43 -8.91
N THR A 257 10.80 -2.66 -9.21
CA THR A 257 11.27 -3.85 -9.95
C THR A 257 10.95 -5.14 -9.19
N ILE A 258 11.24 -5.20 -7.89
CA ILE A 258 10.95 -6.37 -7.05
C ILE A 258 9.44 -6.60 -6.92
N ILE A 259 8.67 -5.55 -6.63
CA ILE A 259 7.22 -5.65 -6.41
C ILE A 259 6.48 -6.02 -7.71
N SER A 260 7.00 -5.61 -8.87
CA SER A 260 6.41 -5.95 -10.17
C SER A 260 6.51 -7.44 -10.56
N ILE A 261 7.21 -8.27 -9.78
CA ILE A 261 7.20 -9.74 -9.90
C ILE A 261 5.88 -10.29 -9.32
N ARG A 262 4.79 -9.99 -9.91
CA ARG A 262 3.40 -10.17 -9.46
C ARG A 262 3.10 -11.47 -8.71
N GLY A 263 2.12 -11.41 -7.80
CA GLY A 263 1.56 -12.55 -7.12
C GLY A 263 1.48 -12.41 -5.61
N LEU A 264 1.43 -13.54 -4.92
CA LEU A 264 1.57 -13.55 -3.45
C LEU A 264 3.00 -13.16 -3.08
N ALA A 265 3.09 -12.37 -2.02
CA ALA A 265 4.38 -11.97 -1.48
C ALA A 265 4.51 -12.46 -0.02
N TYR A 266 5.70 -12.91 0.31
CA TYR A 266 6.10 -13.17 1.68
C TYR A 266 6.45 -11.86 2.37
N MET A 267 6.12 -11.76 3.65
CA MET A 267 6.63 -10.72 4.53
C MET A 267 6.97 -11.33 5.88
N GLY A 268 8.16 -11.05 6.35
CA GLY A 268 8.62 -11.47 7.66
C GLY A 268 9.33 -10.35 8.40
N ILE A 269 9.13 -10.32 9.73
CA ILE A 269 9.75 -9.34 10.61
C ILE A 269 10.36 -10.11 11.76
N GLY A 270 11.62 -9.82 12.05
CA GLY A 270 12.33 -10.40 13.18
C GLY A 270 13.10 -9.34 13.93
N SER A 271 13.15 -9.44 15.26
CA SER A 271 13.99 -8.60 16.09
C SER A 271 14.83 -9.42 17.05
N ALA A 272 16.00 -8.91 17.38
CA ALA A 272 16.91 -9.53 18.36
C ALA A 272 17.81 -8.47 19.02
N ILE A 273 18.33 -8.84 20.18
CA ILE A 273 19.25 -8.02 20.99
C ILE A 273 20.48 -8.86 21.31
N GLY A 274 21.65 -8.23 21.40
CA GLY A 274 22.90 -8.82 21.87
C GLY A 274 23.80 -9.35 20.77
N GLU A 275 24.71 -10.25 21.11
CA GLU A 275 25.72 -10.80 20.18
C GLU A 275 25.04 -11.57 19.05
N ASN A 276 25.44 -11.29 17.79
CA ASN A 276 24.84 -11.83 16.58
C ASN A 276 23.35 -11.48 16.40
N ALA A 277 22.89 -10.32 16.94
CA ALA A 277 21.51 -9.88 16.87
C ALA A 277 20.98 -9.86 15.43
N LEU A 278 21.77 -9.37 14.48
CA LEU A 278 21.33 -9.26 13.07
C LEU A 278 21.05 -10.65 12.45
N ALA A 279 21.92 -11.64 12.65
CA ALA A 279 21.69 -12.99 12.16
C ALA A 279 20.48 -13.65 12.82
N ALA A 280 20.30 -13.43 14.13
CA ALA A 280 19.13 -13.93 14.87
C ALA A 280 17.82 -13.27 14.42
N ALA A 281 17.83 -11.96 14.20
CA ALA A 281 16.68 -11.22 13.68
C ALA A 281 16.33 -11.68 12.25
N THR A 282 17.33 -11.88 11.39
CA THR A 282 17.13 -12.39 10.01
C THR A 282 16.49 -13.77 10.02
N ARG A 283 16.96 -14.71 10.84
CA ARG A 283 16.31 -16.03 10.97
C ARG A 283 14.87 -15.93 11.44
N LYS A 284 14.59 -15.10 12.44
CA LYS A 284 13.23 -14.85 12.91
C LYS A 284 12.34 -14.25 11.81
N ALA A 285 12.89 -13.34 10.99
CA ALA A 285 12.17 -12.78 9.87
C ALA A 285 11.83 -13.84 8.81
N ILE A 286 12.74 -14.75 8.51
CA ILE A 286 12.55 -15.85 7.54
C ILE A 286 11.55 -16.88 8.06
N ASP A 287 11.63 -17.24 9.34
CA ASP A 287 10.78 -18.24 9.99
C ASP A 287 9.44 -17.66 10.45
N ASN A 288 9.10 -16.44 10.03
CA ASN A 288 7.89 -15.74 10.46
C ASN A 288 6.64 -16.53 10.08
N PRO A 289 5.84 -16.99 11.05
CA PRO A 289 4.67 -17.83 10.78
C PRO A 289 3.44 -17.05 10.28
N LEU A 290 3.51 -15.73 10.13
CA LEU A 290 2.34 -14.86 9.93
C LEU A 290 1.79 -14.89 8.51
N THR A 291 2.64 -15.14 7.51
CA THR A 291 2.21 -15.13 6.10
C THR A 291 1.70 -16.47 5.63
N ALA A 292 0.87 -16.44 4.59
CA ALA A 292 0.28 -17.63 3.96
C ALA A 292 1.29 -18.41 3.09
N VAL A 293 2.43 -17.80 2.77
CA VAL A 293 3.48 -18.35 1.90
C VAL A 293 4.82 -18.34 2.65
N ASN A 294 5.82 -19.09 2.16
CA ASN A 294 7.19 -19.05 2.66
C ASN A 294 8.11 -18.33 1.64
N ILE A 295 9.34 -18.05 2.06
CA ILE A 295 10.31 -17.32 1.24
C ILE A 295 11.05 -18.22 0.22
N ASN A 296 10.92 -19.55 0.32
CA ASN A 296 11.68 -20.48 -0.51
C ASN A 296 11.41 -20.26 -2.00
N GLY A 297 12.48 -20.22 -2.77
CA GLY A 297 12.38 -20.03 -4.23
C GLY A 297 11.94 -18.63 -4.66
N ALA A 298 11.91 -17.65 -3.75
CA ALA A 298 11.58 -16.26 -4.09
C ALA A 298 12.54 -15.70 -5.14
N LYS A 299 12.01 -14.90 -6.08
CA LYS A 299 12.76 -14.32 -7.19
C LYS A 299 13.16 -12.86 -6.97
N GLY A 300 12.44 -12.17 -6.11
CA GLY A 300 12.76 -10.79 -5.73
C GLY A 300 12.66 -10.62 -4.23
N ILE A 301 13.68 -10.02 -3.62
CA ILE A 301 13.77 -9.85 -2.17
C ILE A 301 14.16 -8.42 -1.82
N ILE A 302 13.44 -7.85 -0.87
CA ILE A 302 13.78 -6.59 -0.22
C ILE A 302 14.09 -6.89 1.24
N ILE A 303 15.26 -6.44 1.72
CA ILE A 303 15.68 -6.59 3.10
C ILE A 303 15.85 -5.19 3.69
N ASN A 304 15.07 -4.87 4.71
CA ASN A 304 15.24 -3.66 5.52
C ASN A 304 15.86 -4.02 6.86
N ILE A 305 17.03 -3.46 7.15
CA ILE A 305 17.76 -3.64 8.40
C ILE A 305 17.70 -2.33 9.18
N GLN A 306 17.04 -2.35 10.35
CA GLN A 306 17.00 -1.21 11.27
C GLN A 306 17.84 -1.52 12.50
N GLY A 307 18.71 -0.60 12.89
CA GLY A 307 19.57 -0.77 14.06
C GLY A 307 20.39 0.48 14.35
N SER A 308 21.29 0.38 15.32
CA SER A 308 22.23 1.45 15.63
C SER A 308 23.31 1.60 14.54
N LYS A 309 24.07 2.68 14.58
CA LYS A 309 25.20 2.94 13.65
C LYS A 309 26.35 1.93 13.76
N ASP A 310 26.35 1.07 14.77
CA ASP A 310 27.44 0.12 15.06
C ASP A 310 27.32 -1.19 14.28
N LEU A 311 26.32 -1.34 13.38
CA LEU A 311 26.14 -2.51 12.53
C LEU A 311 27.35 -2.68 11.58
N SER A 312 28.05 -3.82 11.70
CA SER A 312 29.20 -4.10 10.87
C SER A 312 28.81 -4.66 9.48
N LEU A 313 29.61 -4.34 8.46
CA LEU A 313 29.43 -4.90 7.11
C LEU A 313 29.53 -6.44 7.12
N SER A 314 30.34 -7.02 8.01
CA SER A 314 30.46 -8.48 8.17
C SER A 314 29.15 -9.11 8.65
N GLU A 315 28.46 -8.48 9.59
CA GLU A 315 27.16 -8.95 10.08
C GLU A 315 26.08 -8.85 8.98
N ILE A 316 26.06 -7.74 8.23
CA ILE A 316 25.16 -7.57 7.09
C ILE A 316 25.39 -8.67 6.05
N ASN A 317 26.65 -8.92 5.64
CA ASN A 317 26.98 -10.00 4.71
C ASN A 317 26.53 -11.37 5.20
N SER A 318 26.74 -11.67 6.48
CA SER A 318 26.32 -12.95 7.08
C SER A 318 24.80 -13.10 7.07
N SER A 319 24.06 -12.03 7.27
CA SER A 319 22.59 -12.03 7.25
C SER A 319 22.03 -12.19 5.84
N VAL A 320 22.60 -11.50 4.86
CA VAL A 320 22.23 -11.66 3.45
C VAL A 320 22.54 -13.08 2.96
N ALA A 321 23.66 -13.68 3.39
CA ALA A 321 24.02 -15.06 3.05
C ALA A 321 22.95 -16.06 3.53
N ILE A 322 22.38 -15.87 4.73
CA ILE A 322 21.29 -16.73 5.24
C ILE A 322 20.08 -16.72 4.30
N ILE A 323 19.76 -15.58 3.70
CA ILE A 323 18.64 -15.44 2.75
C ILE A 323 19.01 -16.07 1.41
N ASN A 324 20.22 -15.83 0.92
CA ASN A 324 20.71 -16.39 -0.35
C ASN A 324 20.62 -17.91 -0.40
N ASP A 325 20.82 -18.60 0.74
CA ASP A 325 20.80 -20.06 0.82
C ASP A 325 19.41 -20.68 0.60
N ILE A 326 18.35 -19.89 0.65
CA ILE A 326 16.95 -20.39 0.62
C ILE A 326 16.09 -19.84 -0.53
N VAL A 327 16.57 -18.79 -1.20
CA VAL A 327 15.85 -18.17 -2.32
C VAL A 327 16.33 -18.77 -3.65
N ASP A 328 15.74 -18.34 -4.78
CA ASP A 328 16.15 -18.75 -6.12
C ASP A 328 17.61 -18.32 -6.39
N GLU A 329 18.38 -19.13 -7.14
CA GLU A 329 19.79 -18.82 -7.48
C GLU A 329 19.93 -17.52 -8.29
N ASP A 330 18.89 -17.18 -9.09
CA ASP A 330 18.81 -15.96 -9.90
C ASP A 330 18.01 -14.84 -9.21
N ALA A 331 17.74 -14.94 -7.90
CA ALA A 331 16.97 -13.96 -7.16
C ALA A 331 17.62 -12.57 -7.17
N ASN A 332 16.82 -11.55 -7.44
CA ASN A 332 17.24 -10.17 -7.26
C ASN A 332 17.07 -9.75 -5.80
N ILE A 333 18.17 -9.54 -5.08
CA ILE A 333 18.18 -9.16 -3.65
C ILE A 333 18.62 -7.72 -3.52
N ILE A 334 17.76 -6.92 -2.90
CA ILE A 334 18.00 -5.51 -2.59
C ILE A 334 17.96 -5.36 -1.07
N PHE A 335 18.96 -4.71 -0.49
CA PHE A 335 18.96 -4.43 0.94
C PHE A 335 19.23 -2.96 1.23
N GLY A 336 18.57 -2.44 2.25
CA GLY A 336 18.78 -1.11 2.77
C GLY A 336 18.95 -1.13 4.29
N THR A 337 19.60 -0.09 4.80
CA THR A 337 19.82 0.09 6.22
C THR A 337 19.23 1.39 6.69
N VAL A 338 18.52 1.35 7.80
CA VAL A 338 17.95 2.53 8.48
C VAL A 338 18.59 2.64 9.87
N ILE A 339 19.26 3.75 10.13
CA ILE A 339 19.81 4.02 11.44
C ILE A 339 18.69 4.53 12.35
N ASN A 340 18.46 3.81 13.46
CA ASN A 340 17.47 4.17 14.46
C ASN A 340 18.07 4.04 15.86
N GLU A 341 18.56 5.14 16.40
CA GLU A 341 19.22 5.19 17.72
C GLU A 341 18.24 4.88 18.88
N ASP A 342 16.92 5.01 18.67
CA ASP A 342 15.91 4.70 19.69
C ASP A 342 15.82 3.19 19.99
N LEU A 343 16.31 2.35 19.07
CA LEU A 343 16.35 0.90 19.26
C LEU A 343 17.46 0.44 20.24
N GLY A 344 18.45 1.30 20.54
CA GLY A 344 19.61 0.90 21.35
C GLY A 344 20.33 -0.30 20.73
N ASP A 345 20.42 -1.42 21.47
CA ASP A 345 21.07 -2.65 21.02
C ASP A 345 20.13 -3.59 20.22
N GLU A 346 18.87 -3.20 20.02
CA GLU A 346 17.92 -4.01 19.25
C GLU A 346 18.14 -3.81 17.74
N VAL A 347 18.10 -4.91 17.01
CA VAL A 347 18.12 -4.92 15.54
C VAL A 347 16.78 -5.48 15.04
N ILE A 348 16.16 -4.78 14.09
CA ILE A 348 14.93 -5.23 13.43
C ILE A 348 15.25 -5.50 11.97
N VAL A 349 14.84 -6.68 11.48
CA VAL A 349 14.96 -7.07 10.08
C VAL A 349 13.58 -7.31 9.52
N THR A 350 13.24 -6.60 8.44
CA THR A 350 12.04 -6.83 7.65
C THR A 350 12.45 -7.41 6.30
N VAL A 351 11.86 -8.55 5.95
CA VAL A 351 12.08 -9.22 4.67
C VAL A 351 10.77 -9.25 3.90
N ILE A 352 10.82 -8.78 2.67
CA ILE A 352 9.70 -8.89 1.72
C ILE A 352 10.20 -9.66 0.52
N ALA A 353 9.48 -10.72 0.14
CA ALA A 353 9.88 -11.55 -0.99
C ALA A 353 8.71 -11.76 -1.94
N THR A 354 8.98 -11.63 -3.23
CA THR A 354 8.03 -11.78 -4.34
C THR A 354 8.45 -12.91 -5.27
N GLY A 355 7.52 -13.37 -6.09
CA GLY A 355 7.78 -14.54 -6.94
C GLY A 355 7.91 -15.82 -6.13
N VAL A 356 7.23 -15.91 -4.98
CA VAL A 356 7.19 -17.09 -4.10
C VAL A 356 6.18 -18.11 -4.61
N ASP A 357 6.47 -19.39 -4.38
CA ASP A 357 5.55 -20.47 -4.71
C ASP A 357 4.36 -20.50 -3.73
N GLU A 358 3.17 -20.76 -4.26
CA GLU A 358 1.99 -20.97 -3.44
C GLU A 358 2.13 -22.31 -2.70
N VAL A 359 2.14 -22.27 -1.38
CA VAL A 359 2.06 -23.50 -0.56
C VAL A 359 0.58 -23.85 -0.44
N TYR A 360 0.14 -24.84 -1.21
CA TYR A 360 -1.19 -25.43 -1.13
C TYR A 360 -1.33 -26.39 0.05
#